data_aee6666437da65225630c8f3c0a41954
#
_entry.id   aee6666437da65225630c8f3c0a41954
#
_cell.length_a   1.000
_cell.length_b   1.000
_cell.length_c   1.000
_cell.angle_alpha   90.00
_cell.angle_beta   90.00
_cell.angle_gamma   90.00
#
_symmetry.space_group_name_H-M   'P 1'
#
loop_
_entity.id
_entity.type
_entity.pdbx_description
1 polymer ?
#
loop_
_entity_poly.entity_id
_entity_poly.type
_entity_poly.pdbx_seq_one_letter_code
_entity_poly.pdbx_strand_id
1 'polypeptide(L)'
;MLKVLGENLKASRLAENLSQQVAADRSGISLKAIRNLEAGENASTLSLLSYCRTLRKTDWLMSLAPPEINDAMFERHFVREGRRQRAGRARKEVSNG
;
A
#
# COMPACT_ATOMS: atom_id res chain seq x y z
N MET A 1 17.05 -2.22 6.54
CA MET A 1 16.15 -2.80 5.52
C MET A 1 15.00 -1.87 5.13
N LEU A 2 14.30 -1.30 6.09
CA LEU A 2 13.16 -0.40 5.78
C LEU A 2 13.58 0.83 4.98
N LYS A 3 14.75 1.38 5.25
CA LYS A 3 15.25 2.54 4.49
C LYS A 3 15.52 2.17 3.04
N VAL A 4 16.12 1.00 2.81
CA VAL A 4 16.39 0.53 1.44
C VAL A 4 15.09 0.33 0.69
N LEU A 5 14.10 -0.31 1.34
CA LEU A 5 12.78 -0.48 0.74
C LEU A 5 12.15 0.87 0.41
N GLY A 6 12.21 1.82 1.34
CA GLY A 6 11.66 3.16 1.14
C GLY A 6 12.31 3.89 -0.02
N GLU A 7 13.63 3.80 -0.14
CA GLU A 7 14.36 4.41 -1.24
C GLU A 7 13.96 3.80 -2.59
N ASN A 8 13.77 2.49 -2.62
CA ASN A 8 13.34 1.80 -3.83
C ASN A 8 11.92 2.19 -4.23
N LEU A 9 11.03 2.35 -3.25
CA LEU A 9 9.66 2.82 -3.51
C LEU A 9 9.68 4.23 -4.08
N LYS A 10 10.47 5.11 -3.47
CA LYS A 10 10.61 6.48 -3.95
C LYS A 10 11.17 6.52 -5.38
N ALA A 11 12.20 5.75 -5.65
CA ALA A 11 12.79 5.68 -6.99
C ALA A 11 11.77 5.19 -8.01
N SER A 12 10.98 4.18 -7.66
CA SER A 12 9.93 3.67 -8.55
C SER A 12 8.87 4.71 -8.82
N ARG A 13 8.48 5.48 -7.79
CA ARG A 13 7.51 6.56 -7.95
C ARG A 13 8.03 7.64 -8.89
N LEU A 14 9.26 8.06 -8.68
CA LEU A 14 9.88 9.11 -9.50
C LEU A 14 10.05 8.64 -10.95
N ALA A 15 10.36 7.36 -11.16
CA ALA A 15 10.47 6.79 -12.49
C ALA A 15 9.15 6.87 -13.27
N GLU A 16 8.03 6.85 -12.56
CA GLU A 16 6.70 6.99 -13.16
C GLU A 16 6.21 8.45 -13.16
N ASN A 17 7.04 9.39 -12.77
CA ASN A 17 6.71 10.81 -12.72
C ASN A 17 5.50 11.12 -11.83
N LEU A 18 5.36 10.38 -10.73
CA LEU A 18 4.28 10.59 -9.77
C LEU A 18 4.74 11.43 -8.60
N SER A 19 3.90 12.41 -8.19
CA SER A 19 4.11 13.09 -6.93
C SER A 19 3.64 12.19 -5.79
N GLN A 20 4.06 12.50 -4.57
CA GLN A 20 3.60 11.76 -3.40
C GLN A 20 2.08 11.85 -3.25
N GLN A 21 1.51 13.01 -3.50
CA GLN A 21 0.06 13.20 -3.39
C GLN A 21 -0.70 12.35 -4.40
N VAL A 22 -0.25 12.33 -5.65
CA VAL A 22 -0.89 11.51 -6.68
C VAL A 22 -0.75 10.03 -6.33
N ALA A 23 0.42 9.62 -5.85
CA ALA A 23 0.62 8.23 -5.41
C ALA A 23 -0.32 7.86 -4.26
N ALA A 24 -0.52 8.76 -3.31
CA ALA A 24 -1.45 8.55 -2.20
C ALA A 24 -2.88 8.39 -2.71
N ASP A 25 -3.31 9.28 -3.61
CA ASP A 25 -4.65 9.23 -4.18
C ASP A 25 -4.90 7.93 -4.94
N ARG A 26 -3.94 7.51 -5.75
CA ARG A 26 -4.06 6.26 -6.52
C ARG A 26 -4.04 5.02 -5.65
N SER A 27 -3.27 5.08 -4.57
CA SER A 27 -3.14 3.94 -3.64
C SER A 27 -4.28 3.86 -2.64
N GLY A 28 -5.05 4.94 -2.49
CA GLY A 28 -6.12 5.00 -1.49
C GLY A 28 -5.59 5.03 -0.06
N ILE A 29 -4.38 5.56 0.14
CA ILE A 29 -3.76 5.70 1.47
C ILE A 29 -3.39 7.17 1.69
N SER A 30 -3.08 7.52 2.94
CA SER A 30 -2.77 8.89 3.28
C SER A 30 -1.42 9.32 2.74
N LEU A 31 -1.24 10.62 2.55
CA LEU A 31 0.06 11.18 2.17
C LEU A 31 1.10 10.87 3.25
N LYS A 32 0.69 10.88 4.52
CA LYS A 32 1.58 10.54 5.63
C LYS A 32 2.08 9.09 5.50
N ALA A 33 1.20 8.17 5.08
CA ALA A 33 1.59 6.78 4.87
C ALA A 33 2.64 6.67 3.76
N ILE A 34 2.47 7.39 2.65
CA ILE A 34 3.46 7.44 1.57
C ILE A 34 4.81 7.93 2.11
N ARG A 35 4.79 9.04 2.85
CA ARG A 35 6.01 9.63 3.41
C ARG A 35 6.71 8.66 4.36
N ASN A 36 5.94 7.99 5.22
CA ASN A 36 6.50 7.02 6.16
C ASN A 36 7.14 5.84 5.42
N LEU A 37 6.46 5.32 4.40
CA LEU A 37 7.00 4.21 3.61
C LEU A 37 8.31 4.59 2.94
N GLU A 38 8.37 5.75 2.33
CA GLU A 38 9.57 6.21 1.61
C GLU A 38 10.72 6.56 2.56
N ALA A 39 10.38 7.00 3.77
CA ALA A 39 11.39 7.32 4.79
C ALA A 39 11.87 6.08 5.57
N GLY A 40 11.27 4.94 5.34
CA GLY A 40 11.61 3.72 6.09
C GLY A 40 11.07 3.73 7.51
N GLU A 41 9.97 4.43 7.74
CA GLU A 41 9.33 4.53 9.04
C GLU A 41 8.08 3.64 9.09
N ASN A 42 7.43 3.62 10.26
CA ASN A 42 6.28 2.75 10.49
C ASN A 42 5.12 3.07 9.55
N ALA A 43 4.58 2.01 8.94
CA ALA A 43 3.39 2.08 8.13
C ALA A 43 2.71 0.71 8.21
N SER A 44 1.41 0.67 7.92
CA SER A 44 0.70 -0.60 7.94
C SER A 44 1.11 -1.47 6.76
N THR A 45 0.99 -2.78 6.95
CA THR A 45 1.24 -3.74 5.86
C THR A 45 0.31 -3.47 4.69
N LEU A 46 -0.95 -3.13 4.96
CA LEU A 46 -1.90 -2.81 3.91
C LEU A 46 -1.47 -1.57 3.11
N SER A 47 -0.94 -0.55 3.78
CA SER A 47 -0.43 0.63 3.08
C SER A 47 0.72 0.26 2.15
N LEU A 48 1.63 -0.60 2.60
CA LEU A 48 2.73 -1.06 1.78
C LEU A 48 2.23 -1.82 0.56
N LEU A 49 1.28 -2.74 0.75
CA LEU A 49 0.69 -3.50 -0.35
C LEU A 49 0.00 -2.60 -1.35
N SER A 50 -0.77 -1.61 -0.87
CA SER A 50 -1.47 -0.66 -1.73
C SER A 50 -0.49 0.16 -2.57
N TYR A 51 0.58 0.61 -1.95
CA TYR A 51 1.59 1.42 -2.64
C TYR A 51 2.34 0.58 -3.68
N CYS A 52 2.75 -0.63 -3.32
CA CYS A 52 3.41 -1.54 -4.25
C CYS A 52 2.53 -1.84 -5.46
N ARG A 53 1.23 -2.01 -5.25
CA ARG A 53 0.29 -2.24 -6.34
C ARG A 53 0.22 -1.04 -7.28
N THR A 54 0.16 0.17 -6.73
CA THR A 54 0.16 1.41 -7.52
C THR A 54 1.41 1.52 -8.36
N LEU A 55 2.57 1.15 -7.80
CA LEU A 55 3.86 1.21 -8.50
C LEU A 55 4.11 -0.01 -9.37
N ARG A 56 3.18 -0.95 -9.44
CA ARG A 56 3.29 -2.20 -10.20
C ARG A 56 4.48 -3.06 -9.76
N LYS A 57 4.70 -3.10 -8.45
CA LYS A 57 5.78 -3.88 -7.83
C LYS A 57 5.26 -5.06 -7.03
N THR A 58 4.08 -5.57 -7.37
CA THR A 58 3.51 -6.73 -6.68
C THR A 58 4.36 -7.99 -6.87
N ASP A 59 5.20 -8.04 -7.88
CA ASP A 59 6.13 -9.17 -8.07
C ASP A 59 7.03 -9.39 -6.84
N TRP A 60 7.44 -8.30 -6.19
CA TRP A 60 8.22 -8.38 -4.96
C TRP A 60 7.47 -9.13 -3.87
N LEU A 61 6.17 -8.84 -3.76
CA LEU A 61 5.31 -9.42 -2.75
C LEU A 61 4.99 -10.87 -3.07
N MET A 62 4.78 -11.16 -4.34
CA MET A 62 4.49 -12.53 -4.79
C MET A 62 5.67 -13.46 -4.55
N SER A 63 6.89 -12.95 -4.57
CA SER A 63 8.06 -13.76 -4.27
C SER A 63 8.09 -14.25 -2.83
N LEU A 64 7.34 -13.61 -1.94
CA LEU A 64 7.22 -13.99 -0.53
C LEU A 64 6.04 -14.90 -0.26
N ALA A 65 5.15 -15.07 -1.25
CA ALA A 65 3.94 -15.87 -1.08
C ALA A 65 4.24 -17.35 -1.34
N PRO A 66 3.48 -18.26 -0.68
CA PRO A 66 3.60 -19.68 -1.02
C PRO A 66 3.29 -19.93 -2.49
N PRO A 67 3.92 -20.94 -3.12
CA PRO A 67 3.71 -21.20 -4.55
C PRO A 67 2.26 -21.47 -4.95
N GLU A 68 1.45 -21.96 -4.03
CA GLU A 68 0.03 -22.28 -4.28
C GLU A 68 -0.88 -21.04 -4.28
N ILE A 69 -0.36 -19.87 -3.88
CA ILE A 69 -1.13 -18.63 -3.90
C ILE A 69 -0.92 -17.97 -5.26
N ASN A 70 -2.01 -17.79 -6.00
CA ASN A 70 -1.96 -17.14 -7.31
C ASN A 70 -2.40 -15.68 -7.23
N ASP A 71 -2.24 -14.93 -8.33
CA ASP A 71 -2.56 -13.51 -8.38
C ASP A 71 -4.01 -13.22 -8.05
N ALA A 72 -4.94 -14.05 -8.53
CA ALA A 72 -6.37 -13.83 -8.29
C ALA A 72 -6.70 -13.95 -6.81
N MET A 73 -6.10 -14.92 -6.11
CA MET A 73 -6.30 -15.08 -4.67
C MET A 73 -5.72 -13.92 -3.90
N PHE A 74 -4.54 -13.45 -4.26
CA PHE A 74 -3.89 -12.31 -3.65
C PHE A 74 -4.74 -11.05 -3.83
N GLU A 75 -5.19 -10.79 -5.03
CA GLU A 75 -6.00 -9.62 -5.35
C GLU A 75 -7.30 -9.62 -4.55
N ARG A 76 -7.98 -10.74 -4.46
CA ARG A 76 -9.23 -10.83 -3.70
C ARG A 76 -9.04 -10.55 -2.22
N HIS A 77 -7.99 -11.10 -1.64
CA HIS A 77 -7.68 -10.88 -0.22
C HIS A 77 -7.39 -9.40 0.03
N PHE A 78 -6.59 -8.81 -0.82
CA PHE A 78 -6.20 -7.41 -0.73
C PHE A 78 -7.42 -6.47 -0.77
N VAL A 79 -8.31 -6.69 -1.72
CA VAL A 79 -9.52 -5.87 -1.86
C VAL A 79 -10.42 -6.02 -0.63
N ARG A 80 -10.56 -7.23 -0.10
CA ARG A 80 -11.38 -7.49 1.08
C ARG A 80 -10.86 -6.72 2.30
N GLU A 81 -9.57 -6.72 2.53
CA GLU A 81 -8.96 -5.99 3.65
C GLU A 81 -9.16 -4.48 3.50
N GLY A 82 -9.02 -3.95 2.31
CA GLY A 82 -9.27 -2.55 2.05
C GLY A 82 -10.70 -2.14 2.37
N ARG A 83 -11.67 -2.94 1.97
CA ARG A 83 -13.09 -2.69 2.27
C ARG A 83 -13.36 -2.75 3.77
N ARG A 84 -12.75 -3.70 4.46
CA ARG A 84 -12.93 -3.86 5.90
C ARG A 84 -12.43 -2.64 6.66
N GLN A 85 -11.31 -2.10 6.29
CA GLN A 85 -10.75 -0.90 6.91
C GLN A 85 -11.63 0.31 6.68
N ARG A 86 -12.17 0.49 5.48
CA ARG A 86 -13.06 1.60 5.16
C ARG A 86 -14.34 1.51 5.98
N ALA A 87 -14.93 0.33 6.08
CA ALA A 87 -16.14 0.11 6.87
C ALA A 87 -15.89 0.43 8.35
N GLY A 88 -14.73 0.03 8.87
CA GLY A 88 -14.36 0.32 10.25
C GLY A 88 -14.26 1.81 10.53
N ARG A 89 -13.67 2.58 9.62
CA ARG A 89 -13.58 4.04 9.75
C ARG A 89 -14.94 4.70 9.74
N ALA A 90 -15.79 4.31 8.79
CA ALA A 90 -17.14 4.86 8.69
C ALA A 90 -17.93 4.60 9.96
N ARG A 91 -17.81 3.39 10.53
CA ARG A 91 -18.49 3.01 11.75
C ARG A 91 -18.04 3.86 12.94
N LYS A 92 -16.75 4.14 13.05
CA LYS A 92 -16.20 4.99 14.10
C LYS A 92 -16.74 6.42 14.00
N GLU A 93 -16.80 6.97 12.81
CA GLU A 93 -17.32 8.30 12.57
C GLU A 93 -18.77 8.39 12.99
N VAL A 94 -19.58 7.40 12.64
CA VAL A 94 -20.99 7.36 13.00
C VAL A 94 -21.17 7.28 14.52
N SER A 95 -20.37 6.46 15.20
CA SER A 95 -20.50 6.28 16.65
C SER A 95 -20.04 7.51 17.43
N ASN A 96 -19.20 8.34 16.85
CA ASN A 96 -18.72 9.57 17.48
C ASN A 96 -19.59 10.78 17.12
N GLY A 97 -20.43 10.62 16.16
CA GLY A 97 -21.36 11.67 15.76
C GLY A 97 -22.66 11.53 16.45
#